data_f8762da3ec6d007d9a2c53418a7dedfe
#
_entry.id   f8762da3ec6d007d9a2c53418a7dedfe
#
_cell.length_a   1.000
_cell.length_b   1.000
_cell.length_c   1.000
_cell.angle_alpha   90.00
_cell.angle_beta   90.00
_cell.angle_gamma   90.00
#
_symmetry.space_group_name_H-M   'P 1'
#
loop_
_entity.id
_entity.type
_entity.pdbx_description
1 polymer ?
#
loop_
_entity_poly.entity_id
_entity_poly.type
_entity_poly.pdbx_seq_one_letter_code
_entity_poly.pdbx_strand_id
1 'polypeptide(L)'
;GSSAIAKVTRHDVVIAPHAVHHIFPIDTLMGDLSVQGEAEKLIVDRPDVIFHLAAIVSGEAEANFEKGYQINLDGTRYLFEAIRKAGGGYKPKVIFTSSIAVFGAPFPDAIPDDYFTTPLTSYGTQKAICELLLADYSRRGFMDGVGLRFPTVCVRPGKPNLAASGFFSNIIREPLAG
;
A
#
# COMPACT_ATOMS: atom_id res chain seq x y z
N GLY A 1 20.47 6.94 19.13
CA GLY A 1 21.31 6.06 18.34
C GLY A 1 20.64 5.80 17.00
N SER A 2 21.33 6.01 15.87
CA SER A 2 20.84 5.58 14.56
C SER A 2 20.88 4.06 14.52
N SER A 3 19.72 3.40 14.54
CA SER A 3 19.64 1.97 14.22
C SER A 3 19.97 1.82 12.74
N ALA A 4 21.05 1.12 12.42
CA ALA A 4 21.38 0.78 11.05
C ALA A 4 20.33 -0.20 10.50
N ILE A 5 19.95 -0.04 9.23
CA ILE A 5 19.12 -1.03 8.54
C ILE A 5 19.94 -2.31 8.38
N ALA A 6 19.51 -3.39 9.00
CA ALA A 6 20.20 -4.67 8.92
C ALA A 6 19.92 -5.40 7.59
N LYS A 7 18.66 -5.34 7.10
CA LYS A 7 18.22 -6.04 5.90
C LYS A 7 16.94 -5.40 5.38
N VAL A 8 16.73 -5.43 4.07
CA VAL A 8 15.44 -5.10 3.42
C VAL A 8 14.98 -6.31 2.62
N THR A 9 13.73 -6.70 2.80
CA THR A 9 13.06 -7.70 1.94
C THR A 9 12.06 -6.97 1.06
N ARG A 10 12.18 -7.13 -0.25
CA ARG A 10 11.21 -6.64 -1.23
C ARG A 10 10.35 -7.79 -1.70
N HIS A 11 9.05 -7.57 -1.75
CA HIS A 11 8.08 -8.54 -2.25
C HIS A 11 7.18 -7.89 -3.29
N ASP A 12 7.03 -8.53 -4.43
CA ASP A 12 6.17 -8.07 -5.52
C ASP A 12 5.77 -9.28 -6.40
N VAL A 13 4.73 -9.12 -7.20
CA VAL A 13 4.34 -10.10 -8.24
C VAL A 13 5.32 -10.13 -9.40
N VAL A 14 6.19 -9.13 -9.52
CA VAL A 14 7.28 -9.06 -10.50
C VAL A 14 8.61 -8.79 -9.81
N ILE A 15 9.68 -9.36 -10.35
CA ILE A 15 11.03 -9.06 -9.87
C ILE A 15 11.43 -7.67 -10.39
N ALA A 16 11.50 -6.69 -9.48
CA ALA A 16 12.04 -5.39 -9.82
C ALA A 16 13.55 -5.48 -10.09
N PRO A 17 14.06 -4.77 -11.13
CA PRO A 17 15.50 -4.70 -11.36
C PRO A 17 16.22 -4.19 -10.11
N HIS A 18 17.39 -4.75 -9.81
CA HIS A 18 18.19 -4.27 -8.70
C HIS A 18 18.64 -2.84 -8.97
N ALA A 19 18.22 -1.92 -8.10
CA ALA A 19 18.81 -0.59 -8.09
C ALA A 19 20.30 -0.70 -7.66
N VAL A 20 21.13 0.07 -8.30
CA VAL A 20 22.60 0.03 -8.14
C VAL A 20 22.97 0.48 -6.72
N HIS A 21 23.83 -0.29 -6.06
CA HIS A 21 24.50 -0.02 -4.78
C HIS A 21 23.60 0.34 -3.57
N HIS A 22 23.27 -0.68 -2.80
CA HIS A 22 22.72 -0.52 -1.46
C HIS A 22 23.81 -0.76 -0.39
N ILE A 23 23.74 0.00 0.70
CA ILE A 23 24.65 -0.15 1.84
C ILE A 23 24.20 -1.27 2.81
N PHE A 24 23.10 -1.95 2.52
CA PHE A 24 22.51 -3.05 3.30
C PHE A 24 22.06 -4.18 2.36
N PRO A 25 21.96 -5.42 2.86
CA PRO A 25 21.45 -6.56 2.12
C PRO A 25 20.00 -6.36 1.68
N ILE A 26 19.69 -6.75 0.43
CA ILE A 26 18.32 -6.74 -0.09
C ILE A 26 17.99 -8.13 -0.61
N ASP A 27 16.96 -8.74 -0.01
CA ASP A 27 16.33 -9.94 -0.56
C ASP A 27 15.15 -9.53 -1.43
N THR A 28 14.92 -10.26 -2.50
CA THR A 28 13.75 -10.07 -3.38
C THR A 28 12.98 -11.38 -3.44
N LEU A 29 11.73 -11.32 -3.05
CA LEU A 29 10.78 -12.43 -3.09
C LEU A 29 9.69 -12.12 -4.10
N MET A 30 9.35 -13.10 -4.92
CA MET A 30 8.24 -13.01 -5.86
C MET A 30 7.04 -13.75 -5.30
N GLY A 31 5.89 -13.09 -5.27
CA GLY A 31 4.66 -13.69 -4.81
C GLY A 31 3.48 -12.70 -4.88
N ASP A 32 2.29 -13.20 -4.68
CA ASP A 32 1.05 -12.44 -4.71
C ASP A 32 0.39 -12.44 -3.32
N LEU A 33 0.37 -11.29 -2.66
CA LEU A 33 -0.23 -11.13 -1.34
C LEU A 33 -1.72 -11.48 -1.30
N SER A 34 -2.39 -11.49 -2.44
CA SER A 34 -3.80 -11.90 -2.52
C SER A 34 -3.98 -13.43 -2.43
N VAL A 35 -2.90 -14.19 -2.47
CA VAL A 35 -2.91 -15.63 -2.26
C VAL A 35 -2.73 -15.93 -0.78
N GLN A 36 -3.66 -16.71 -0.23
CA GLN A 36 -3.62 -17.12 1.18
C GLN A 36 -2.32 -17.89 1.48
N GLY A 37 -1.65 -17.55 2.58
CA GLY A 37 -0.39 -18.16 2.99
C GLY A 37 0.85 -17.41 2.48
N GLU A 38 0.71 -16.48 1.53
CA GLU A 38 1.86 -15.72 1.02
C GLU A 38 2.36 -14.71 2.05
N ALA A 39 1.45 -14.02 2.73
CA ALA A 39 1.80 -13.05 3.75
C ALA A 39 2.56 -13.68 4.93
N GLU A 40 2.22 -14.89 5.32
CA GLU A 40 2.88 -15.63 6.42
C GLU A 40 4.37 -15.85 6.13
N LYS A 41 4.76 -16.09 4.88
CA LYS A 41 6.18 -16.25 4.49
C LYS A 41 6.99 -14.97 4.73
N LEU A 42 6.37 -13.80 4.55
CA LEU A 42 7.03 -12.52 4.75
C LEU A 42 7.21 -12.16 6.22
N ILE A 43 6.36 -12.71 7.10
CA ILE A 43 6.36 -12.41 8.52
C ILE A 43 7.26 -13.38 9.33
N VAL A 44 7.76 -14.45 8.72
CA VAL A 44 8.66 -15.43 9.39
C VAL A 44 9.86 -14.75 10.04
N ASP A 45 10.51 -13.81 9.34
CA ASP A 45 11.70 -13.08 9.82
C ASP A 45 11.34 -11.93 10.78
N ARG A 46 10.05 -11.72 11.09
CA ARG A 46 9.55 -10.67 12.00
C ARG A 46 10.13 -9.28 11.70
N PRO A 47 9.92 -8.71 10.49
CA PRO A 47 10.45 -7.40 10.14
C PRO A 47 9.94 -6.32 11.10
N ASP A 48 10.83 -5.43 11.55
CA ASP A 48 10.48 -4.33 12.48
C ASP A 48 9.56 -3.29 11.83
N VAL A 49 9.74 -3.05 10.52
CA VAL A 49 8.99 -2.06 9.74
C VAL A 49 8.50 -2.69 8.44
N ILE A 50 7.22 -2.49 8.15
CA ILE A 50 6.57 -2.99 6.93
C ILE A 50 5.99 -1.80 6.16
N PHE A 51 6.44 -1.58 4.92
CA PHE A 51 5.83 -0.66 3.97
C PHE A 51 4.88 -1.45 3.08
N HIS A 52 3.58 -1.33 3.34
CA HIS A 52 2.57 -1.98 2.52
C HIS A 52 2.17 -1.08 1.35
N LEU A 53 2.82 -1.30 0.22
CA LEU A 53 2.67 -0.53 -1.02
C LEU A 53 1.87 -1.29 -2.10
N ALA A 54 1.70 -2.60 -1.93
CA ALA A 54 1.07 -3.47 -2.90
C ALA A 54 -0.41 -3.10 -3.10
N ALA A 55 -0.77 -2.74 -4.31
CA ALA A 55 -2.15 -2.46 -4.71
C ALA A 55 -2.26 -2.36 -6.24
N ILE A 56 -3.43 -2.67 -6.78
CA ILE A 56 -3.77 -2.22 -8.13
C ILE A 56 -4.36 -0.81 -8.08
N VAL A 57 -4.17 -0.06 -9.17
CA VAL A 57 -4.55 1.34 -9.26
C VAL A 57 -6.05 1.55 -9.49
N SER A 58 -6.52 2.78 -9.29
CA SER A 58 -7.94 3.13 -9.29
C SER A 58 -8.70 2.71 -10.55
N GLY A 59 -8.18 2.97 -11.75
CA GLY A 59 -8.86 2.59 -12.99
C GLY A 59 -8.91 1.08 -13.21
N GLU A 60 -7.89 0.33 -12.79
CA GLU A 60 -7.89 -1.12 -12.86
C GLU A 60 -8.87 -1.74 -11.85
N ALA A 61 -8.92 -1.22 -10.64
CA ALA A 61 -9.85 -1.69 -9.60
C ALA A 61 -11.31 -1.38 -9.95
N GLU A 62 -11.57 -0.32 -10.71
CA GLU A 62 -12.89 0.02 -11.21
C GLU A 62 -13.30 -0.89 -12.40
N ALA A 63 -12.37 -1.15 -13.30
CA ALA A 63 -12.60 -2.02 -14.47
C ALA A 63 -12.74 -3.51 -14.08
N ASN A 64 -12.10 -3.95 -13.02
CA ASN A 64 -12.15 -5.32 -12.52
C ASN A 64 -12.41 -5.34 -11.02
N PHE A 65 -13.69 -5.34 -10.67
CA PHE A 65 -14.17 -5.26 -9.30
C PHE A 65 -13.61 -6.37 -8.40
N GLU A 66 -13.72 -7.63 -8.84
CA GLU A 66 -13.26 -8.78 -8.05
C GLU A 66 -11.75 -8.74 -7.78
N LYS A 67 -10.97 -8.47 -8.84
CA LYS A 67 -9.52 -8.32 -8.74
C LYS A 67 -9.13 -7.18 -7.78
N GLY A 68 -9.89 -6.07 -7.82
CA GLY A 68 -9.71 -4.95 -6.91
C GLY A 68 -9.84 -5.37 -5.45
N TYR A 69 -10.91 -6.04 -5.12
CA TYR A 69 -11.16 -6.53 -3.76
C TYR A 69 -10.16 -7.59 -3.33
N GLN A 70 -9.86 -8.54 -4.20
CA GLN A 70 -8.89 -9.59 -3.91
C GLN A 70 -7.50 -9.02 -3.58
N ILE A 71 -6.98 -8.11 -4.42
CA ILE A 71 -5.62 -7.59 -4.24
C ILE A 71 -5.57 -6.50 -3.17
N ASN A 72 -6.43 -5.48 -3.26
CA ASN A 72 -6.34 -4.31 -2.39
C ASN A 72 -6.87 -4.60 -0.98
N LEU A 73 -7.94 -5.39 -0.84
CA LEU A 73 -8.55 -5.67 0.45
C LEU A 73 -8.06 -7.00 1.04
N ASP A 74 -8.26 -8.12 0.33
CA ASP A 74 -7.91 -9.43 0.90
C ASP A 74 -6.41 -9.59 1.11
N GLY A 75 -5.57 -9.13 0.17
CA GLY A 75 -4.13 -9.12 0.32
C GLY A 75 -3.67 -8.31 1.55
N THR A 76 -4.27 -7.13 1.76
CA THR A 76 -4.02 -6.32 2.97
C THR A 76 -4.47 -7.06 4.23
N ARG A 77 -5.65 -7.66 4.22
CA ARG A 77 -6.19 -8.43 5.35
C ARG A 77 -5.34 -9.65 5.67
N TYR A 78 -4.84 -10.36 4.67
CA TYR A 78 -3.92 -11.49 4.89
C TYR A 78 -2.63 -11.05 5.55
N LEU A 79 -2.05 -9.92 5.14
CA LEU A 79 -0.87 -9.35 5.79
C LEU A 79 -1.14 -9.03 7.27
N PHE A 80 -2.24 -8.35 7.58
CA PHE A 80 -2.58 -7.99 8.95
C PHE A 80 -2.87 -9.24 9.81
N GLU A 81 -3.51 -10.26 9.26
CA GLU A 81 -3.74 -11.53 9.92
C GLU A 81 -2.44 -12.31 10.16
N ALA A 82 -1.51 -12.31 9.22
CA ALA A 82 -0.20 -12.93 9.40
C ALA A 82 0.56 -12.27 10.55
N ILE A 83 0.57 -10.93 10.62
CA ILE A 83 1.17 -10.18 11.74
C ILE A 83 0.51 -10.57 13.07
N ARG A 84 -0.82 -10.54 13.14
CA ARG A 84 -1.58 -10.88 14.35
C ARG A 84 -1.28 -12.31 14.84
N LYS A 85 -1.26 -13.27 13.90
CA LYS A 85 -1.03 -14.70 14.19
C LYS A 85 0.42 -15.00 14.58
N ALA A 86 1.39 -14.18 14.19
CA ALA A 86 2.80 -14.38 14.54
C ALA A 86 3.02 -14.36 16.07
N GLY A 87 2.16 -13.68 16.83
CA GLY A 87 2.13 -13.74 18.29
C GLY A 87 3.47 -13.39 18.95
N GLY A 88 3.67 -13.89 20.20
CA GLY A 88 4.95 -13.75 20.89
C GLY A 88 5.43 -12.30 21.09
N GLY A 89 4.51 -11.35 21.25
CA GLY A 89 4.83 -9.95 21.44
C GLY A 89 5.29 -9.21 20.17
N TYR A 90 5.23 -9.86 19.00
CA TYR A 90 5.56 -9.19 17.73
C TYR A 90 4.58 -8.06 17.44
N LYS A 91 5.12 -6.86 17.25
CA LYS A 91 4.35 -5.65 17.01
C LYS A 91 5.12 -4.72 16.04
N PRO A 92 5.11 -5.01 14.73
CA PRO A 92 5.83 -4.20 13.76
C PRO A 92 5.19 -2.83 13.58
N LYS A 93 5.97 -1.86 13.11
CA LYS A 93 5.46 -0.63 12.52
C LYS A 93 4.98 -0.93 11.11
N VAL A 94 3.70 -0.64 10.81
CA VAL A 94 3.12 -0.83 9.47
C VAL A 94 2.77 0.51 8.87
N ILE A 95 3.40 0.86 7.76
CA ILE A 95 3.10 2.04 6.96
C ILE A 95 2.22 1.61 5.79
N PHE A 96 0.95 1.97 5.84
CA PHE A 96 -0.03 1.65 4.81
C PHE A 96 -0.24 2.82 3.86
N THR A 97 -0.09 2.58 2.56
CA THR A 97 -0.38 3.58 1.54
C THR A 97 -1.88 3.63 1.23
N SER A 98 -2.55 4.57 1.86
CA SER A 98 -3.92 4.95 1.51
C SER A 98 -3.94 6.00 0.39
N SER A 99 -5.05 6.64 0.16
CA SER A 99 -5.25 7.59 -0.94
C SER A 99 -6.28 8.65 -0.57
N ILE A 100 -6.16 9.84 -1.15
CA ILE A 100 -7.25 10.84 -1.12
C ILE A 100 -8.54 10.35 -1.79
N ALA A 101 -8.50 9.25 -2.55
CA ALA A 101 -9.69 8.61 -3.11
C ALA A 101 -10.68 8.06 -2.05
N VAL A 102 -10.28 8.03 -0.77
CA VAL A 102 -11.20 7.73 0.34
C VAL A 102 -12.22 8.83 0.57
N PHE A 103 -12.00 10.01 -0.01
CA PHE A 103 -12.93 11.12 0.04
C PHE A 103 -13.75 11.21 -1.25
N GLY A 104 -15.03 11.49 -1.11
CA GLY A 104 -15.98 11.71 -2.21
C GLY A 104 -16.64 13.07 -2.13
N ALA A 105 -17.01 13.62 -3.29
CA ALA A 105 -17.75 14.88 -3.40
C ALA A 105 -19.14 14.79 -2.75
N PRO A 106 -19.73 15.93 -2.26
CA PRO A 106 -19.16 17.29 -2.31
C PRO A 106 -18.05 17.51 -1.28
N PHE A 107 -17.04 18.31 -1.64
CA PHE A 107 -15.93 18.61 -0.75
C PHE A 107 -16.12 19.99 -0.09
N PRO A 108 -15.67 20.18 1.15
CA PRO A 108 -15.46 21.50 1.73
C PRO A 108 -14.28 22.20 1.06
N ASP A 109 -14.10 23.51 1.32
CA ASP A 109 -12.97 24.27 0.78
C ASP A 109 -11.60 23.68 1.19
N ALA A 110 -11.53 23.08 2.36
CA ALA A 110 -10.38 22.32 2.85
C ALA A 110 -10.86 21.07 3.60
N ILE A 111 -10.21 19.95 3.35
CA ILE A 111 -10.50 18.67 4.03
C ILE A 111 -9.60 18.57 5.27
N PRO A 112 -10.15 18.61 6.50
CA PRO A 112 -9.38 18.42 7.71
C PRO A 112 -9.01 16.95 7.93
N ASP A 113 -8.07 16.68 8.85
CA ASP A 113 -7.56 15.34 9.12
C ASP A 113 -8.62 14.36 9.64
N ASP A 114 -9.64 14.88 10.33
CA ASP A 114 -10.76 14.12 10.90
C ASP A 114 -11.99 14.06 9.99
N TYR A 115 -11.86 14.48 8.73
CA TYR A 115 -12.97 14.41 7.76
C TYR A 115 -13.38 12.98 7.46
N PHE A 116 -14.67 12.75 7.33
CA PHE A 116 -15.26 11.44 7.08
C PHE A 116 -14.80 10.87 5.72
N THR A 117 -14.56 9.56 5.68
CA THR A 117 -14.35 8.86 4.43
C THR A 117 -15.68 8.59 3.74
N THR A 118 -15.81 9.05 2.51
CA THR A 118 -17.02 8.93 1.67
C THR A 118 -16.65 8.52 0.25
N PRO A 119 -15.96 7.38 0.07
CA PRO A 119 -15.44 7.01 -1.25
C PRO A 119 -16.55 6.84 -2.28
N LEU A 120 -16.29 7.26 -3.52
CA LEU A 120 -17.19 7.12 -4.66
C LEU A 120 -16.65 6.15 -5.73
N THR A 121 -15.57 5.44 -5.44
CA THR A 121 -14.96 4.45 -6.33
C THR A 121 -14.66 3.16 -5.57
N SER A 122 -14.58 2.03 -6.28
CA SER A 122 -14.20 0.73 -5.71
C SER A 122 -12.82 0.81 -5.05
N TYR A 123 -11.85 1.45 -5.70
CA TYR A 123 -10.51 1.67 -5.14
C TYR A 123 -10.54 2.48 -3.83
N GLY A 124 -11.27 3.59 -3.82
CA GLY A 124 -11.41 4.42 -2.62
C GLY A 124 -12.08 3.66 -1.48
N THR A 125 -13.11 2.87 -1.79
CA THR A 125 -13.79 2.01 -0.83
C THR A 125 -12.84 0.97 -0.24
N GLN A 126 -12.08 0.27 -1.07
CA GLN A 126 -11.09 -0.71 -0.62
C GLN A 126 -10.05 -0.08 0.30
N LYS A 127 -9.53 1.11 -0.05
CA LYS A 127 -8.57 1.84 0.79
C LYS A 127 -9.19 2.28 2.13
N ALA A 128 -10.43 2.79 2.14
CA ALA A 128 -11.13 3.19 3.36
C ALA A 128 -11.38 2.00 4.29
N ILE A 129 -11.78 0.84 3.77
CA ILE A 129 -11.93 -0.39 4.55
C ILE A 129 -10.58 -0.78 5.17
N CYS A 130 -9.50 -0.72 4.41
CA CYS A 130 -8.16 -1.05 4.91
C CYS A 130 -7.67 -0.07 5.99
N GLU A 131 -8.04 1.23 5.92
CA GLU A 131 -7.77 2.18 7.01
C GLU A 131 -8.48 1.78 8.30
N LEU A 132 -9.76 1.37 8.20
CA LEU A 132 -10.52 0.90 9.36
C LEU A 132 -9.91 -0.39 9.96
N LEU A 133 -9.50 -1.33 9.11
CA LEU A 133 -8.78 -2.53 9.56
C LEU A 133 -7.46 -2.15 10.26
N LEU A 134 -6.65 -1.28 9.66
CA LEU A 134 -5.39 -0.82 10.23
C LEU A 134 -5.60 -0.20 11.61
N ALA A 135 -6.62 0.66 11.74
CA ALA A 135 -6.97 1.31 13.01
C ALA A 135 -7.38 0.29 14.07
N ASP A 136 -8.22 -0.70 13.72
CA ASP A 136 -8.66 -1.70 14.69
C ASP A 136 -7.53 -2.63 15.12
N TYR A 137 -6.71 -3.13 14.18
CA TYR A 137 -5.56 -3.98 14.51
C TYR A 137 -4.52 -3.25 15.35
N SER A 138 -4.32 -1.94 15.09
CA SER A 138 -3.42 -1.11 15.89
C SER A 138 -3.96 -0.85 17.29
N ARG A 139 -5.24 -0.49 17.41
CA ARG A 139 -5.93 -0.31 18.68
C ARG A 139 -5.89 -1.58 19.55
N ARG A 140 -5.98 -2.75 18.92
CA ARG A 140 -5.86 -4.06 19.57
C ARG A 140 -4.41 -4.43 19.93
N GLY A 141 -3.44 -3.62 19.53
CA GLY A 141 -2.03 -3.82 19.87
C GLY A 141 -1.30 -4.87 19.03
N PHE A 142 -1.86 -5.29 17.89
CA PHE A 142 -1.22 -6.27 17.00
C PHE A 142 -0.10 -5.65 16.16
N MET A 143 -0.16 -4.34 15.91
CA MET A 143 0.82 -3.59 15.14
C MET A 143 0.82 -2.11 15.58
N ASP A 144 1.82 -1.35 15.15
CA ASP A 144 1.87 0.11 15.20
C ASP A 144 1.62 0.63 13.78
N GLY A 145 0.35 0.83 13.44
CA GLY A 145 -0.09 1.16 12.09
C GLY A 145 -0.20 2.65 11.83
N VAL A 146 0.32 3.10 10.70
CA VAL A 146 0.19 4.47 10.18
C VAL A 146 -0.36 4.41 8.76
N GLY A 147 -1.52 5.00 8.52
CA GLY A 147 -2.12 5.18 7.19
C GLY A 147 -1.74 6.53 6.61
N LEU A 148 -1.23 6.54 5.38
CA LEU A 148 -0.87 7.77 4.65
C LEU A 148 -1.81 7.93 3.45
N ARG A 149 -2.65 8.97 3.46
CA ARG A 149 -3.54 9.31 2.35
C ARG A 149 -2.79 10.10 1.30
N PHE A 150 -2.15 9.38 0.38
CA PHE A 150 -1.38 10.02 -0.68
C PHE A 150 -2.27 10.80 -1.65
N PRO A 151 -1.85 12.04 -1.97
CA PRO A 151 -2.44 12.79 -3.08
C PRO A 151 -1.97 12.23 -4.41
N THR A 152 -2.33 12.89 -5.50
CA THR A 152 -1.82 12.57 -6.82
C THR A 152 -0.30 12.72 -6.87
N VAL A 153 0.41 11.61 -7.08
CA VAL A 153 1.86 11.61 -7.30
C VAL A 153 2.13 12.07 -8.74
N CYS A 154 2.68 13.27 -8.88
CA CYS A 154 3.00 13.85 -10.16
C CYS A 154 4.42 13.51 -10.61
N VAL A 155 4.57 13.48 -11.88
CA VAL A 155 5.65 13.04 -12.76
C VAL A 155 6.14 11.64 -12.38
N ARG A 156 5.25 10.67 -12.55
CA ARG A 156 5.62 9.25 -12.42
C ARG A 156 6.52 8.83 -13.57
N PRO A 157 7.68 8.21 -13.31
CA PRO A 157 8.51 7.67 -14.38
C PRO A 157 7.84 6.47 -15.06
N GLY A 158 8.31 6.13 -16.26
CA GLY A 158 7.86 4.97 -17.00
C GLY A 158 6.59 5.19 -17.83
N LYS A 159 6.01 4.08 -18.31
CA LYS A 159 4.83 4.10 -19.17
C LYS A 159 3.56 4.51 -18.41
N PRO A 160 2.56 5.14 -19.08
CA PRO A 160 1.25 5.38 -18.51
C PRO A 160 0.62 4.09 -17.95
N ASN A 161 -0.09 4.22 -16.84
CA ASN A 161 -0.89 3.14 -16.26
C ASN A 161 -2.37 3.57 -16.15
N LEU A 162 -3.24 2.66 -15.70
CA LEU A 162 -4.68 2.89 -15.57
C LEU A 162 -5.08 3.69 -14.31
N ALA A 163 -4.15 4.41 -13.67
CA ALA A 163 -4.52 5.30 -12.58
C ALA A 163 -5.36 6.48 -13.11
N ALA A 164 -6.50 6.76 -12.49
CA ALA A 164 -7.36 7.88 -12.86
C ALA A 164 -6.62 9.22 -12.80
N SER A 165 -5.63 9.35 -11.92
CA SER A 165 -4.74 10.51 -11.79
C SER A 165 -3.55 10.53 -12.76
N GLY A 166 -3.47 9.58 -13.70
CA GLY A 166 -2.38 9.49 -14.69
C GLY A 166 -2.22 10.76 -15.53
N PHE A 167 -3.34 11.43 -15.82
CA PHE A 167 -3.37 12.69 -16.56
C PHE A 167 -2.37 13.74 -16.05
N PHE A 168 -2.29 13.94 -14.73
CA PHE A 168 -1.39 14.93 -14.13
C PHE A 168 0.10 14.63 -14.34
N SER A 169 0.46 13.37 -14.46
CA SER A 169 1.83 12.98 -14.82
C SER A 169 2.06 13.08 -16.32
N ASN A 170 1.09 12.68 -17.13
CA ASN A 170 1.20 12.59 -18.58
C ASN A 170 1.33 13.97 -19.22
N ILE A 171 0.55 14.96 -18.75
CA ILE A 171 0.60 16.35 -19.27
C ILE A 171 1.98 17.00 -19.13
N ILE A 172 2.80 16.53 -18.20
CA ILE A 172 4.17 17.01 -17.99
C ILE A 172 5.17 16.10 -18.70
N ARG A 173 5.04 14.80 -18.50
CA ARG A 173 6.02 13.79 -18.95
C ARG A 173 6.03 13.62 -20.46
N GLU A 174 4.86 13.51 -21.10
CA GLU A 174 4.78 13.19 -22.53
C GLU A 174 5.36 14.29 -23.40
N PRO A 175 5.08 15.60 -23.17
CA PRO A 175 5.74 16.65 -23.92
C PRO A 175 7.27 16.71 -23.74
N LEU A 176 7.80 16.22 -22.61
CA LEU A 176 9.24 16.20 -22.34
C LEU A 176 9.93 14.97 -22.92
N ALA A 177 9.18 13.93 -23.21
CA ALA A 177 9.72 12.68 -23.75
C ALA A 177 9.73 12.62 -25.29
N GLY A 178 9.11 13.58 -25.98
CA GLY A 178 9.04 13.71 -27.45
C GLY A 178 7.88 12.94 -28.04
#